data_567b0716965f6e6111f77f8f15b8c63b
#
_entry.id   567b0716965f6e6111f77f8f15b8c63b
#
_cell.length_a   1.000
_cell.length_b   1.000
_cell.length_c   1.000
_cell.angle_alpha   90.00
_cell.angle_beta   90.00
_cell.angle_gamma   90.00
#
_symmetry.space_group_name_H-M   'P 1'
#
loop_
_entity.id
_entity.type
_entity.pdbx_description
1 polymer ?
#
loop_
_entity_poly.entity_id
_entity_poly.type
_entity_poly.pdbx_seq_one_letter_code
_entity_poly.pdbx_strand_id
1 'polypeptide(L)'
;TFHMQQATHVVPRAVAEVERASAATTRLRDEMHTAQRSYQDVCEPTAPDRAASAAALAQVHRLARAKQHMQVSRDMLQAVDAWSLVRSDVSAFLADGQYTHAAARLRDVEASLAPFDAASAYVERQRRVHAELVHDLVNAVTPPLVRAVRDALVDEILAYADVLACVGQGPVFDTLYTATRSEAVQAAWHDAQPASVPEAVDVLGRALVRLVQQEATDFAPAVWGHSAHAALVLTATLANLRPTLAAYLQARQAPLPELVQAFTRLDTHAQTLQALLTPRGPPAPPPRRPTSLSAEW
;
A
#
# COMPACT_ATOMS: atom_id res chain seq x y z
N THR A 1 -27.56 -9.64 -19.34
CA THR A 1 -28.61 -8.67 -19.77
C THR A 1 -28.57 -7.36 -19.00
N PHE A 2 -28.11 -7.33 -17.73
CA PHE A 2 -28.05 -6.12 -16.90
C PHE A 2 -26.97 -5.11 -17.38
N HIS A 3 -25.84 -5.59 -17.87
CA HIS A 3 -24.75 -4.74 -18.39
C HIS A 3 -25.08 -4.06 -19.73
N MET A 4 -25.91 -4.66 -20.56
CA MET A 4 -26.33 -4.02 -21.81
C MET A 4 -27.33 -2.88 -21.61
N GLN A 5 -28.15 -2.93 -20.56
CA GLN A 5 -29.09 -1.84 -20.25
C GLN A 5 -28.41 -0.61 -19.63
N GLN A 6 -27.32 -0.77 -18.90
CA GLN A 6 -26.52 0.36 -18.42
C GLN A 6 -25.74 1.05 -19.54
N ALA A 7 -25.22 0.30 -20.51
CA ALA A 7 -24.52 0.88 -21.67
C ALA A 7 -25.46 1.75 -22.54
N THR A 8 -26.71 1.35 -22.69
CA THR A 8 -27.70 2.09 -23.51
C THR A 8 -28.11 3.45 -22.94
N HIS A 9 -27.89 3.71 -21.62
CA HIS A 9 -28.17 5.00 -21.02
C HIS A 9 -26.93 5.90 -20.82
N VAL A 10 -25.74 5.32 -20.71
CA VAL A 10 -24.48 6.05 -20.51
C VAL A 10 -23.95 6.60 -21.83
N VAL A 11 -24.02 5.80 -22.91
CA VAL A 11 -23.52 6.20 -24.22
C VAL A 11 -24.24 7.42 -24.80
N PRO A 12 -25.60 7.53 -24.79
CA PRO A 12 -26.27 8.72 -25.30
C PRO A 12 -25.96 9.98 -24.50
N ARG A 13 -25.74 9.83 -23.19
CA ARG A 13 -25.40 10.96 -22.31
C ARG A 13 -23.97 11.44 -22.52
N ALA A 14 -23.03 10.52 -22.73
CA ALA A 14 -21.64 10.84 -23.10
C ALA A 14 -21.56 11.49 -24.49
N VAL A 15 -22.31 10.99 -25.45
CA VAL A 15 -22.42 11.59 -26.80
C VAL A 15 -22.98 13.00 -26.73
N ALA A 16 -24.06 13.22 -25.99
CA ALA A 16 -24.64 14.55 -25.81
C ALA A 16 -23.71 15.54 -25.07
N GLU A 17 -22.83 15.06 -24.21
CA GLU A 17 -21.79 15.88 -23.56
C GLU A 17 -20.62 16.18 -24.50
N VAL A 18 -20.23 15.24 -25.33
CA VAL A 18 -19.23 15.46 -26.39
C VAL A 18 -19.75 16.45 -27.44
N GLU A 19 -20.99 16.35 -27.85
CA GLU A 19 -21.61 17.32 -28.76
C GLU A 19 -21.69 18.72 -28.14
N ARG A 20 -22.03 18.83 -26.85
CA ARG A 20 -22.00 20.12 -26.12
C ARG A 20 -20.59 20.68 -26.00
N ALA A 21 -19.62 19.85 -25.70
CA ALA A 21 -18.20 20.23 -25.67
C ALA A 21 -17.69 20.65 -27.05
N SER A 22 -18.08 19.95 -28.12
CA SER A 22 -17.76 20.30 -29.50
C SER A 22 -18.37 21.65 -29.91
N ALA A 23 -19.65 21.89 -29.59
CA ALA A 23 -20.30 23.16 -29.85
C ALA A 23 -19.66 24.33 -29.05
N ALA A 24 -19.28 24.08 -27.81
CA ALA A 24 -18.54 25.05 -26.98
C ALA A 24 -17.14 25.34 -27.57
N THR A 25 -16.47 24.34 -28.14
CA THR A 25 -15.15 24.49 -28.79
C THR A 25 -15.26 25.36 -30.02
N THR A 26 -16.30 25.16 -30.83
CA THR A 26 -16.54 25.99 -32.03
C THR A 26 -16.82 27.44 -31.67
N ARG A 27 -17.68 27.68 -30.67
CA ARG A 27 -17.93 29.04 -30.16
C ARG A 27 -16.67 29.72 -29.63
N LEU A 28 -15.87 29.01 -28.88
CA LEU A 28 -14.60 29.52 -28.34
C LEU A 28 -13.60 29.84 -29.44
N ARG A 29 -13.56 29.06 -30.54
CA ARG A 29 -12.72 29.35 -31.70
C ARG A 29 -13.15 30.65 -32.37
N ASP A 30 -14.47 30.86 -32.56
CA ASP A 30 -14.99 32.08 -33.16
C ASP A 30 -14.77 33.30 -32.27
N GLU A 31 -14.94 33.15 -30.94
CA GLU A 31 -14.62 34.22 -29.97
C GLU A 31 -13.10 34.53 -29.95
N MET A 32 -12.24 33.54 -30.06
CA MET A 32 -10.79 33.71 -30.15
C MET A 32 -10.38 34.47 -31.43
N HIS A 33 -10.98 34.14 -32.58
CA HIS A 33 -10.75 34.87 -33.82
C HIS A 33 -11.28 36.31 -33.76
N THR A 34 -12.34 36.56 -33.03
CA THR A 34 -12.87 37.89 -32.79
C THR A 34 -11.98 38.70 -31.86
N ALA A 35 -11.48 38.06 -30.79
CA ALA A 35 -10.52 38.67 -29.87
C ALA A 35 -9.18 38.96 -30.54
N GLN A 36 -8.72 38.08 -31.42
CA GLN A 36 -7.47 38.23 -32.16
C GLN A 36 -7.58 39.43 -33.16
N ARG A 37 -8.74 39.60 -33.83
CA ARG A 37 -9.00 40.75 -34.66
C ARG A 37 -9.06 42.05 -33.86
N SER A 38 -9.80 42.04 -32.73
CA SER A 38 -9.86 43.20 -31.83
C SER A 38 -8.49 43.57 -31.25
N TYR A 39 -7.61 42.58 -31.02
CA TYR A 39 -6.25 42.83 -30.56
C TYR A 39 -5.36 43.43 -31.69
N GLN A 40 -5.55 43.01 -32.93
CA GLN A 40 -4.84 43.59 -34.10
C GLN A 40 -5.29 45.04 -34.36
N ASP A 41 -6.59 45.36 -34.20
CA ASP A 41 -7.14 46.69 -34.33
C ASP A 41 -6.67 47.66 -33.22
N VAL A 42 -6.33 47.14 -32.01
CA VAL A 42 -5.81 47.91 -30.86
C VAL A 42 -4.29 48.15 -30.96
N CYS A 43 -3.57 47.39 -31.79
CA CYS A 43 -2.13 47.56 -32.00
C CYS A 43 -1.77 48.70 -32.98
N GLU A 44 -2.76 49.37 -33.63
CA GLU A 44 -2.49 50.63 -34.30
C GLU A 44 -2.33 51.77 -33.25
N PRO A 45 -1.31 52.68 -33.39
CA PRO A 45 -0.87 53.57 -32.32
C PRO A 45 -1.81 54.81 -32.20
N THR A 46 -3.02 54.62 -31.72
CA THR A 46 -3.89 55.70 -31.31
C THR A 46 -4.33 55.45 -29.87
N ALA A 47 -4.17 56.46 -29.03
CA ALA A 47 -4.34 56.60 -27.57
C ALA A 47 -5.03 55.45 -26.82
N PRO A 48 -4.40 54.94 -25.72
CA PRO A 48 -4.89 53.71 -25.04
C PRO A 48 -6.22 53.97 -24.34
N ASP A 49 -7.28 53.46 -24.94
CA ASP A 49 -8.52 53.34 -24.22
C ASP A 49 -8.35 52.24 -23.16
N ARG A 50 -8.06 52.61 -21.92
CA ARG A 50 -7.86 51.69 -20.78
C ARG A 50 -9.00 50.71 -20.61
N ALA A 51 -10.21 51.12 -21.01
CA ALA A 51 -11.39 50.27 -20.95
C ALA A 51 -11.36 49.13 -21.97
N ALA A 52 -10.86 49.38 -23.20
CA ALA A 52 -10.71 48.33 -24.23
C ALA A 52 -9.62 47.31 -23.86
N SER A 53 -8.53 47.77 -23.28
CA SER A 53 -7.48 46.88 -22.76
C SER A 53 -7.96 45.99 -21.59
N ALA A 54 -8.75 46.56 -20.68
CA ALA A 54 -9.35 45.80 -19.56
C ALA A 54 -10.38 44.77 -20.06
N ALA A 55 -11.18 45.09 -21.07
CA ALA A 55 -12.12 44.18 -21.70
C ALA A 55 -11.41 43.03 -22.42
N ALA A 56 -10.31 43.30 -23.15
CA ALA A 56 -9.49 42.31 -23.81
C ALA A 56 -8.80 41.33 -22.79
N LEU A 57 -8.27 41.87 -21.69
CA LEU A 57 -7.73 41.07 -20.59
C LEU A 57 -8.80 40.21 -19.93
N ALA A 58 -10.00 40.76 -19.67
CA ALA A 58 -11.10 39.96 -19.12
C ALA A 58 -11.54 38.84 -20.06
N GLN A 59 -11.45 39.04 -21.38
CA GLN A 59 -11.74 38.03 -22.39
C GLN A 59 -10.66 36.94 -22.43
N VAL A 60 -9.37 37.34 -22.36
CA VAL A 60 -8.24 36.36 -22.25
C VAL A 60 -8.38 35.51 -20.98
N HIS A 61 -8.73 36.11 -19.84
CA HIS A 61 -8.96 35.35 -18.60
C HIS A 61 -10.16 34.41 -18.72
N ARG A 62 -11.25 34.80 -19.38
CA ARG A 62 -12.40 33.92 -19.66
C ARG A 62 -11.98 32.73 -20.54
N LEU A 63 -11.23 32.97 -21.60
CA LEU A 63 -10.74 31.94 -22.52
C LEU A 63 -9.76 30.99 -21.82
N ALA A 64 -8.88 31.52 -20.98
CA ALA A 64 -7.96 30.70 -20.19
C ALA A 64 -8.71 29.76 -19.22
N ARG A 65 -9.75 30.28 -18.52
CA ARG A 65 -10.60 29.45 -17.66
C ARG A 65 -11.36 28.39 -18.47
N ALA A 66 -11.94 28.77 -19.61
CA ALA A 66 -12.66 27.81 -20.46
C ALA A 66 -11.72 26.73 -20.99
N LYS A 67 -10.50 27.07 -21.42
CA LYS A 67 -9.48 26.11 -21.81
C LYS A 67 -9.13 25.15 -20.67
N GLN A 68 -8.95 25.68 -19.47
CA GLN A 68 -8.66 24.86 -18.29
C GLN A 68 -9.82 23.89 -17.97
N HIS A 69 -11.06 24.36 -18.01
CA HIS A 69 -12.24 23.50 -17.82
C HIS A 69 -12.34 22.42 -18.89
N MET A 70 -12.03 22.73 -20.15
CA MET A 70 -12.04 21.75 -21.24
C MET A 70 -10.94 20.71 -21.08
N GLN A 71 -9.74 21.11 -20.64
CA GLN A 71 -8.65 20.17 -20.35
C GLN A 71 -9.08 19.21 -19.22
N VAL A 72 -9.61 19.73 -18.12
CA VAL A 72 -10.12 18.92 -17.00
C VAL A 72 -11.22 17.97 -17.48
N SER A 73 -12.18 18.43 -18.28
CA SER A 73 -13.25 17.58 -18.82
C SER A 73 -12.72 16.48 -19.75
N ARG A 74 -11.73 16.79 -20.59
CA ARG A 74 -11.08 15.80 -21.44
C ARG A 74 -10.36 14.74 -20.60
N ASP A 75 -9.61 15.19 -19.61
CA ASP A 75 -8.84 14.30 -18.74
C ASP A 75 -9.79 13.40 -17.91
N MET A 76 -10.96 13.95 -17.49
CA MET A 76 -12.04 13.17 -16.89
C MET A 76 -12.58 12.10 -17.82
N LEU A 77 -12.87 12.42 -19.08
CA LEU A 77 -13.38 11.44 -20.05
C LEU A 77 -12.37 10.33 -20.31
N GLN A 78 -11.09 10.69 -20.47
CA GLN A 78 -10.01 9.71 -20.62
C GLN A 78 -9.88 8.80 -19.38
N ALA A 79 -10.03 9.37 -18.19
CA ALA A 79 -10.05 8.60 -16.95
C ALA A 79 -11.25 7.65 -16.87
N VAL A 80 -12.44 8.07 -17.32
CA VAL A 80 -13.64 7.22 -17.37
C VAL A 80 -13.41 6.01 -18.28
N ASP A 81 -12.86 6.23 -19.48
CA ASP A 81 -12.57 5.15 -20.42
C ASP A 81 -11.52 4.18 -19.85
N ALA A 82 -10.45 4.71 -19.27
CA ALA A 82 -9.43 3.90 -18.61
C ALA A 82 -10.01 3.04 -17.47
N TRP A 83 -10.94 3.60 -16.67
CA TRP A 83 -11.59 2.90 -15.57
C TRP A 83 -12.50 1.77 -16.00
N SER A 84 -13.14 1.85 -17.18
CA SER A 84 -14.01 0.80 -17.68
C SER A 84 -13.28 -0.54 -17.85
N LEU A 85 -11.98 -0.49 -18.15
CA LEU A 85 -11.11 -1.65 -18.36
C LEU A 85 -10.42 -2.14 -17.10
N VAL A 86 -10.24 -1.26 -16.08
CA VAL A 86 -9.45 -1.60 -14.88
C VAL A 86 -9.94 -2.85 -14.16
N ARG A 87 -11.26 -2.98 -13.97
CA ARG A 87 -11.83 -4.17 -13.32
C ARG A 87 -11.50 -5.45 -14.09
N SER A 88 -11.60 -5.42 -15.40
CA SER A 88 -11.27 -6.57 -16.26
C SER A 88 -9.78 -6.88 -16.21
N ASP A 89 -8.92 -5.86 -16.33
CA ASP A 89 -7.47 -6.02 -16.30
C ASP A 89 -7.01 -6.61 -14.96
N VAL A 90 -7.46 -6.03 -13.84
CA VAL A 90 -7.11 -6.51 -12.50
C VAL A 90 -7.60 -7.93 -12.27
N SER A 91 -8.86 -8.25 -12.66
CA SER A 91 -9.39 -9.60 -12.53
C SER A 91 -8.59 -10.62 -13.34
N ALA A 92 -8.14 -10.27 -14.54
CA ALA A 92 -7.30 -11.13 -15.37
C ALA A 92 -5.91 -11.34 -14.72
N PHE A 93 -5.27 -10.27 -14.23
CA PHE A 93 -3.98 -10.38 -13.54
C PHE A 93 -4.07 -11.24 -12.26
N LEU A 94 -5.16 -11.11 -11.49
CA LEU A 94 -5.38 -11.93 -10.31
C LEU A 94 -5.57 -13.41 -10.66
N ALA A 95 -6.32 -13.70 -11.73
CA ALA A 95 -6.52 -15.07 -12.21
C ALA A 95 -5.22 -15.73 -12.69
N ASP A 96 -4.33 -14.94 -13.30
CA ASP A 96 -3.02 -15.39 -13.79
C ASP A 96 -1.93 -15.39 -12.69
N GLY A 97 -2.25 -14.95 -11.47
CA GLY A 97 -1.27 -14.83 -10.37
C GLY A 97 -0.26 -13.69 -10.55
N GLN A 98 -0.53 -12.74 -11.43
CA GLN A 98 0.36 -11.60 -11.72
C GLN A 98 0.10 -10.42 -10.76
N TYR A 99 0.31 -10.64 -9.45
CA TYR A 99 -0.05 -9.68 -8.40
C TYR A 99 0.68 -8.34 -8.51
N THR A 100 1.93 -8.33 -8.96
CA THR A 100 2.71 -7.10 -9.18
C THR A 100 2.10 -6.20 -10.25
N HIS A 101 1.60 -6.78 -11.34
CA HIS A 101 0.93 -6.02 -12.39
C HIS A 101 -0.43 -5.50 -11.92
N ALA A 102 -1.18 -6.31 -11.16
CA ALA A 102 -2.45 -5.87 -10.55
C ALA A 102 -2.23 -4.69 -9.59
N ALA A 103 -1.23 -4.76 -8.71
CA ALA A 103 -0.90 -3.69 -7.77
C ALA A 103 -0.44 -2.40 -8.48
N ALA A 104 0.42 -2.52 -9.49
CA ALA A 104 0.86 -1.38 -10.30
C ALA A 104 -0.34 -0.70 -11.00
N ARG A 105 -1.24 -1.49 -11.58
CA ARG A 105 -2.46 -0.98 -12.23
C ARG A 105 -3.36 -0.23 -11.25
N LEU A 106 -3.55 -0.77 -10.05
CA LEU A 106 -4.35 -0.13 -8.99
C LEU A 106 -3.72 1.18 -8.51
N ARG A 107 -2.40 1.23 -8.31
CA ARG A 107 -1.69 2.45 -7.94
C ARG A 107 -1.79 3.53 -9.01
N ASP A 108 -1.64 3.18 -10.29
CA ASP A 108 -1.73 4.14 -11.40
C ASP A 108 -3.14 4.74 -11.50
N VAL A 109 -4.14 3.92 -11.22
CA VAL A 109 -5.53 4.33 -11.16
C VAL A 109 -5.79 5.26 -9.97
N GLU A 110 -5.28 4.97 -8.78
CA GLU A 110 -5.38 5.84 -7.61
C GLU A 110 -4.73 7.20 -7.89
N ALA A 111 -3.54 7.21 -8.49
CA ALA A 111 -2.85 8.43 -8.90
C ALA A 111 -3.68 9.26 -9.90
N SER A 112 -4.43 8.61 -10.79
CA SER A 112 -5.31 9.28 -11.75
C SER A 112 -6.53 9.95 -11.10
N LEU A 113 -6.93 9.51 -9.91
CA LEU A 113 -8.05 10.11 -9.15
C LEU A 113 -7.61 11.31 -8.28
N ALA A 114 -6.33 11.43 -7.96
CA ALA A 114 -5.82 12.46 -7.06
C ALA A 114 -6.14 13.90 -7.51
N PRO A 115 -6.13 14.26 -8.82
CA PRO A 115 -6.42 15.62 -9.28
C PRO A 115 -7.90 16.01 -9.21
N PHE A 116 -8.81 15.05 -9.01
CA PHE A 116 -10.26 15.34 -9.07
C PHE A 116 -10.84 15.70 -7.70
N ASP A 117 -11.85 16.58 -7.73
CA ASP A 117 -12.55 17.00 -6.52
C ASP A 117 -13.17 15.80 -5.79
N ALA A 118 -12.79 15.64 -4.52
CA ALA A 118 -13.27 14.58 -3.67
C ALA A 118 -14.80 14.62 -3.44
N ALA A 119 -15.45 15.77 -3.63
CA ALA A 119 -16.90 15.94 -3.48
C ALA A 119 -17.71 15.41 -4.67
N SER A 120 -17.07 15.01 -5.77
CA SER A 120 -17.77 14.45 -6.92
C SER A 120 -18.30 13.04 -6.62
N ALA A 121 -19.61 12.85 -6.79
CA ALA A 121 -20.26 11.53 -6.64
C ALA A 121 -19.66 10.46 -7.57
N TYR A 122 -19.07 10.85 -8.70
CA TYR A 122 -18.34 9.97 -9.60
C TYR A 122 -17.05 9.49 -8.96
N VAL A 123 -16.23 10.39 -8.44
CA VAL A 123 -14.94 10.06 -7.78
C VAL A 123 -15.17 9.14 -6.59
N GLU A 124 -16.19 9.43 -5.79
CA GLU A 124 -16.58 8.59 -4.65
C GLU A 124 -16.94 7.16 -5.07
N ARG A 125 -17.68 7.00 -6.18
CA ARG A 125 -17.99 5.69 -6.74
C ARG A 125 -16.72 4.95 -7.18
N GLN A 126 -15.79 5.64 -7.86
CA GLN A 126 -14.56 5.03 -8.33
C GLN A 126 -13.64 4.63 -7.16
N ARG A 127 -13.57 5.42 -6.11
CA ARG A 127 -12.85 5.05 -4.89
C ARG A 127 -13.40 3.79 -4.23
N ARG A 128 -14.73 3.59 -4.24
CA ARG A 128 -15.33 2.34 -3.75
C ARG A 128 -14.93 1.15 -4.59
N VAL A 129 -15.01 1.28 -5.92
CA VAL A 129 -14.57 0.22 -6.83
C VAL A 129 -13.08 -0.08 -6.65
N HIS A 130 -12.25 0.96 -6.50
CA HIS A 130 -10.83 0.79 -6.20
C HIS A 130 -10.62 0.02 -4.89
N ALA A 131 -11.32 0.42 -3.81
CA ALA A 131 -11.23 -0.27 -2.52
C ALA A 131 -11.68 -1.74 -2.60
N GLU A 132 -12.72 -2.06 -3.38
CA GLU A 132 -13.14 -3.44 -3.65
C GLU A 132 -12.02 -4.22 -4.34
N LEU A 133 -11.40 -3.67 -5.39
CA LEU A 133 -10.33 -4.32 -6.14
C LEU A 133 -9.04 -4.50 -5.29
N VAL A 134 -8.71 -3.53 -4.44
CA VAL A 134 -7.62 -3.66 -3.46
C VAL A 134 -7.93 -4.80 -2.49
N HIS A 135 -9.17 -4.90 -2.01
CA HIS A 135 -9.58 -6.00 -1.14
C HIS A 135 -9.47 -7.37 -1.84
N ASP A 136 -9.88 -7.46 -3.10
CA ASP A 136 -9.74 -8.68 -3.91
C ASP A 136 -8.27 -9.07 -4.10
N LEU A 137 -7.37 -8.09 -4.35
CA LEU A 137 -5.94 -8.31 -4.43
C LEU A 137 -5.38 -8.84 -3.09
N VAL A 138 -5.75 -8.23 -1.96
CA VAL A 138 -5.33 -8.68 -0.62
C VAL A 138 -5.78 -10.11 -0.37
N ASN A 139 -7.03 -10.44 -0.70
CA ASN A 139 -7.55 -11.80 -0.54
C ASN A 139 -6.81 -12.82 -1.43
N ALA A 140 -6.45 -12.44 -2.65
CA ALA A 140 -5.72 -13.30 -3.57
C ALA A 140 -4.25 -13.52 -3.14
N VAL A 141 -3.61 -12.49 -2.59
CA VAL A 141 -2.20 -12.53 -2.12
C VAL A 141 -2.06 -13.24 -0.77
N THR A 142 -3.08 -13.21 0.10
CA THR A 142 -3.01 -13.77 1.45
C THR A 142 -2.62 -15.26 1.50
N PRO A 143 -3.24 -16.19 0.75
CA PRO A 143 -2.87 -17.60 0.82
C PRO A 143 -1.42 -17.89 0.37
N PRO A 144 -0.92 -17.37 -0.76
CA PRO A 144 0.45 -17.60 -1.16
C PRO A 144 1.47 -16.93 -0.21
N LEU A 145 1.17 -15.73 0.32
CA LEU A 145 2.01 -15.07 1.32
C LEU A 145 2.14 -15.93 2.60
N VAL A 146 1.02 -16.42 3.16
CA VAL A 146 1.04 -17.29 4.35
C VAL A 146 1.87 -18.54 4.09
N ARG A 147 1.78 -19.14 2.91
CA ARG A 147 2.62 -20.28 2.53
C ARG A 147 4.10 -19.90 2.46
N ALA A 148 4.43 -18.81 1.78
CA ALA A 148 5.81 -18.33 1.67
C ALA A 148 6.44 -18.05 3.04
N VAL A 149 5.67 -17.49 3.98
CA VAL A 149 6.12 -17.22 5.37
C VAL A 149 6.35 -18.53 6.13
N ARG A 150 5.47 -19.54 5.97
CA ARG A 150 5.66 -20.87 6.60
C ARG A 150 6.86 -21.62 6.03
N ASP A 151 7.04 -21.54 4.72
CA ASP A 151 8.11 -22.22 4.00
C ASP A 151 9.45 -21.45 4.03
N ALA A 152 9.46 -20.29 4.68
CA ALA A 152 10.62 -19.39 4.82
C ALA A 152 11.23 -18.93 3.47
N LEU A 153 10.39 -18.71 2.46
CA LEU A 153 10.79 -18.27 1.12
C LEU A 153 10.93 -16.73 1.09
N VAL A 154 12.11 -16.24 1.50
CA VAL A 154 12.38 -14.82 1.71
C VAL A 154 12.09 -13.96 0.48
N ASP A 155 12.51 -14.40 -0.71
CA ASP A 155 12.31 -13.66 -1.96
C ASP A 155 10.82 -13.49 -2.31
N GLU A 156 10.02 -14.54 -2.06
CA GLU A 156 8.57 -14.47 -2.27
C GLU A 156 7.90 -13.56 -1.24
N ILE A 157 8.32 -13.63 0.03
CA ILE A 157 7.81 -12.75 1.08
C ILE A 157 8.05 -11.28 0.71
N LEU A 158 9.26 -10.94 0.23
CA LEU A 158 9.60 -9.60 -0.23
C LEU A 158 8.72 -9.16 -1.40
N ALA A 159 8.54 -10.02 -2.39
CA ALA A 159 7.69 -9.71 -3.54
C ALA A 159 6.24 -9.41 -3.12
N TYR A 160 5.67 -10.18 -2.17
CA TYR A 160 4.33 -9.91 -1.64
C TYR A 160 4.28 -8.67 -0.74
N ALA A 161 5.34 -8.39 0.02
CA ALA A 161 5.44 -7.14 0.80
C ALA A 161 5.39 -5.92 -0.11
N ASP A 162 6.16 -5.93 -1.21
CA ASP A 162 6.18 -4.86 -2.21
C ASP A 162 4.82 -4.69 -2.89
N VAL A 163 4.13 -5.79 -3.22
CA VAL A 163 2.78 -5.76 -3.78
C VAL A 163 1.80 -5.08 -2.83
N LEU A 164 1.78 -5.46 -1.55
CA LEU A 164 0.88 -4.88 -0.56
C LEU A 164 1.26 -3.43 -0.23
N ALA A 165 2.54 -3.10 -0.15
CA ALA A 165 3.02 -1.74 0.04
C ALA A 165 2.63 -0.82 -1.12
N CYS A 166 2.67 -1.32 -2.36
CA CYS A 166 2.31 -0.59 -3.57
C CYS A 166 0.87 -0.06 -3.54
N VAL A 167 -0.05 -0.80 -2.89
CA VAL A 167 -1.47 -0.41 -2.74
C VAL A 167 -1.80 0.13 -1.34
N GLY A 168 -0.80 0.54 -0.56
CA GLY A 168 -0.98 1.13 0.77
C GLY A 168 -1.43 0.13 1.86
N GLN A 169 -1.30 -1.18 1.61
CA GLN A 169 -1.71 -2.25 2.54
C GLN A 169 -0.55 -2.85 3.34
N GLY A 170 0.52 -2.09 3.58
CA GLY A 170 1.64 -2.50 4.44
C GLY A 170 1.20 -3.02 5.81
N PRO A 171 0.29 -2.35 6.56
CA PRO A 171 -0.18 -2.85 7.85
C PRO A 171 -0.87 -4.22 7.81
N VAL A 172 -1.49 -4.57 6.68
CA VAL A 172 -2.08 -5.90 6.47
C VAL A 172 -0.98 -6.95 6.33
N PHE A 173 0.09 -6.63 5.59
CA PHE A 173 1.27 -7.49 5.52
C PHE A 173 1.86 -7.75 6.90
N ASP A 174 2.10 -6.71 7.71
CA ASP A 174 2.65 -6.83 9.07
C ASP A 174 1.78 -7.75 9.94
N THR A 175 0.46 -7.59 9.85
CA THR A 175 -0.49 -8.40 10.62
C THR A 175 -0.45 -9.87 10.19
N LEU A 176 -0.48 -10.15 8.89
CA LEU A 176 -0.44 -11.52 8.36
C LEU A 176 0.90 -12.19 8.64
N TYR A 177 1.99 -11.47 8.45
CA TYR A 177 3.33 -11.96 8.73
C TYR A 177 3.49 -12.34 10.21
N THR A 178 3.19 -11.41 11.13
CA THR A 178 3.32 -11.64 12.57
C THR A 178 2.40 -12.74 13.06
N ALA A 179 1.16 -12.81 12.56
CA ALA A 179 0.22 -13.88 12.88
C ALA A 179 0.75 -15.25 12.47
N THR A 180 1.21 -15.38 11.22
CA THR A 180 1.74 -16.65 10.68
C THR A 180 3.03 -17.09 11.38
N ARG A 181 3.95 -16.14 11.67
CA ARG A 181 5.19 -16.44 12.40
C ARG A 181 4.93 -16.87 13.84
N SER A 182 3.85 -16.38 14.48
CA SER A 182 3.47 -16.76 15.84
C SER A 182 2.80 -18.14 15.93
N GLU A 183 2.30 -18.71 14.84
CA GLU A 183 1.57 -20.00 14.84
C GLU A 183 2.39 -21.13 15.48
N ALA A 184 3.67 -21.25 15.14
CA ALA A 184 4.54 -22.30 15.68
C ALA A 184 4.74 -22.17 17.21
N VAL A 185 4.83 -20.92 17.70
CA VAL A 185 4.94 -20.66 19.15
C VAL A 185 3.62 -20.98 19.85
N GLN A 186 2.49 -20.59 19.24
CA GLN A 186 1.16 -20.88 19.78
C GLN A 186 0.89 -22.38 19.83
N ALA A 187 1.27 -23.14 18.81
CA ALA A 187 1.16 -24.60 18.80
C ALA A 187 2.02 -25.24 19.90
N ALA A 188 3.29 -24.85 19.99
CA ALA A 188 4.20 -25.35 21.02
C ALA A 188 3.69 -25.03 22.44
N TRP A 189 3.11 -23.84 22.62
CA TRP A 189 2.50 -23.44 23.88
C TRP A 189 1.27 -24.28 24.22
N HIS A 190 0.40 -24.53 23.24
CA HIS A 190 -0.79 -25.35 23.45
C HIS A 190 -0.42 -26.78 23.84
N ASP A 191 0.53 -27.38 23.15
CA ASP A 191 1.00 -28.74 23.40
C ASP A 191 1.69 -28.88 24.77
N ALA A 192 2.29 -27.80 25.27
CA ALA A 192 2.97 -27.79 26.57
C ALA A 192 2.01 -27.63 27.76
N GLN A 193 0.77 -27.20 27.57
CA GLN A 193 -0.17 -26.92 28.67
C GLN A 193 -0.43 -28.13 29.61
N PRO A 194 -0.50 -29.41 29.15
CA PRO A 194 -0.67 -30.53 30.04
C PRO A 194 0.52 -30.86 30.93
N ALA A 195 1.73 -30.36 30.60
CA ALA A 195 2.98 -30.56 31.34
C ALA A 195 2.98 -29.81 32.70
N SER A 196 4.02 -30.01 33.49
CA SER A 196 4.27 -29.20 34.70
C SER A 196 4.51 -27.74 34.34
N VAL A 197 4.20 -26.81 35.25
CA VAL A 197 4.36 -25.36 35.01
C VAL A 197 5.79 -25.02 34.60
N PRO A 198 6.86 -25.50 35.25
CA PRO A 198 8.22 -25.20 34.82
C PRO A 198 8.57 -25.73 33.42
N GLU A 199 8.04 -26.89 33.03
CA GLU A 199 8.25 -27.49 31.71
C GLU A 199 7.51 -26.72 30.62
N ALA A 200 6.25 -26.36 30.85
CA ALA A 200 5.47 -25.57 29.92
C ALA A 200 6.12 -24.20 29.64
N VAL A 201 6.59 -23.54 30.70
CA VAL A 201 7.30 -22.25 30.59
C VAL A 201 8.61 -22.41 29.83
N ASP A 202 9.34 -23.50 30.05
CA ASP A 202 10.58 -23.76 29.33
C ASP A 202 10.36 -24.03 27.84
N VAL A 203 9.30 -24.77 27.48
CA VAL A 203 8.91 -24.98 26.08
C VAL A 203 8.55 -23.67 25.40
N LEU A 204 7.73 -22.83 26.05
CA LEU A 204 7.40 -21.49 25.56
C LEU A 204 8.64 -20.63 25.35
N GLY A 205 9.53 -20.57 26.38
CA GLY A 205 10.76 -19.79 26.31
C GLY A 205 11.65 -20.21 25.14
N ARG A 206 11.86 -21.53 24.98
CA ARG A 206 12.62 -22.05 23.82
C ARG A 206 11.99 -21.74 22.48
N ALA A 207 10.67 -21.80 22.37
CA ALA A 207 9.95 -21.47 21.15
C ALA A 207 10.10 -19.98 20.80
N LEU A 208 10.00 -19.08 21.78
CA LEU A 208 10.23 -17.64 21.60
C LEU A 208 11.67 -17.31 21.23
N VAL A 209 12.65 -17.95 21.87
CA VAL A 209 14.07 -17.77 21.53
C VAL A 209 14.35 -18.20 20.10
N ARG A 210 13.83 -19.35 19.66
CA ARG A 210 13.94 -19.80 18.26
C ARG A 210 13.32 -18.82 17.29
N LEU A 211 12.10 -18.33 17.57
CA LEU A 211 11.43 -17.34 16.75
C LEU A 211 12.31 -16.09 16.58
N VAL A 212 12.79 -15.51 17.68
CA VAL A 212 13.62 -14.30 17.64
C VAL A 212 14.96 -14.54 16.94
N GLN A 213 15.59 -15.71 17.13
CA GLN A 213 16.79 -16.08 16.41
C GLN A 213 16.57 -16.12 14.91
N GLN A 214 15.53 -16.81 14.46
CA GLN A 214 15.18 -16.88 13.04
C GLN A 214 14.89 -15.50 12.45
N GLU A 215 14.12 -14.67 13.19
CA GLU A 215 13.85 -13.30 12.74
C GLU A 215 15.13 -12.48 12.63
N ALA A 216 16.03 -12.57 13.60
CA ALA A 216 17.28 -11.80 13.63
C ALA A 216 18.31 -12.25 12.58
N THR A 217 18.35 -13.54 12.25
CA THR A 217 19.38 -14.10 11.33
C THR A 217 18.89 -14.18 9.91
N ASP A 218 17.65 -14.64 9.68
CA ASP A 218 17.18 -15.04 8.38
C ASP A 218 16.28 -13.99 7.73
N PHE A 219 15.42 -13.33 8.51
CA PHE A 219 14.37 -12.48 7.99
C PHE A 219 14.65 -10.97 8.16
N ALA A 220 15.08 -10.52 9.33
CA ALA A 220 15.25 -9.09 9.60
C ALA A 220 16.23 -8.40 8.65
N PRO A 221 17.39 -8.99 8.28
CA PRO A 221 18.31 -8.35 7.34
C PRO A 221 17.76 -8.24 5.92
N ALA A 222 16.94 -9.22 5.50
CA ALA A 222 16.44 -9.32 4.14
C ALA A 222 15.12 -8.55 3.96
N VAL A 223 14.16 -8.74 4.88
CA VAL A 223 12.80 -8.20 4.74
C VAL A 223 12.68 -6.77 5.26
N TRP A 224 13.38 -6.42 6.33
CA TRP A 224 13.15 -5.16 7.04
C TRP A 224 14.38 -4.26 7.19
N GLY A 225 15.56 -4.77 6.90
CA GLY A 225 16.82 -4.05 7.06
C GLY A 225 17.19 -3.69 8.51
N HIS A 226 16.37 -4.04 9.52
CA HIS A 226 16.54 -3.60 10.91
C HIS A 226 16.16 -4.71 11.90
N SER A 227 16.96 -4.84 12.97
CA SER A 227 16.68 -5.76 14.09
C SER A 227 15.43 -5.40 14.92
N ALA A 228 14.91 -4.20 14.79
CA ALA A 228 13.70 -3.75 15.49
C ALA A 228 12.46 -4.58 15.17
N HIS A 229 12.42 -5.22 14.01
CA HIS A 229 11.28 -6.03 13.60
C HIS A 229 11.14 -7.33 14.41
N ALA A 230 12.24 -7.95 14.81
CA ALA A 230 12.21 -9.11 15.70
C ALA A 230 11.50 -8.80 17.03
N ALA A 231 11.70 -7.59 17.58
CA ALA A 231 11.01 -7.13 18.77
C ALA A 231 9.49 -6.95 18.52
N LEU A 232 9.11 -6.47 17.34
CA LEU A 232 7.71 -6.30 16.95
C LEU A 232 7.00 -7.66 16.83
N VAL A 233 7.63 -8.63 16.15
CA VAL A 233 7.11 -10.00 16.03
C VAL A 233 6.98 -10.65 17.41
N LEU A 234 7.98 -10.51 18.28
CA LEU A 234 7.94 -11.02 19.65
C LEU A 234 6.78 -10.42 20.43
N THR A 235 6.63 -9.08 20.38
CA THR A 235 5.55 -8.37 21.09
C THR A 235 4.18 -8.81 20.59
N ALA A 236 3.99 -8.91 19.28
CA ALA A 236 2.74 -9.38 18.68
C ALA A 236 2.45 -10.84 19.07
N THR A 237 3.47 -11.72 19.08
CA THR A 237 3.34 -13.11 19.49
C THR A 237 2.89 -13.23 20.95
N LEU A 238 3.49 -12.46 21.87
CA LEU A 238 3.12 -12.46 23.28
C LEU A 238 1.71 -11.91 23.49
N ALA A 239 1.32 -10.85 22.77
CA ALA A 239 -0.03 -10.29 22.86
C ALA A 239 -1.12 -11.26 22.37
N ASN A 240 -0.79 -12.08 21.38
CA ASN A 240 -1.71 -13.06 20.79
C ASN A 240 -1.70 -14.42 21.48
N LEU A 241 -0.81 -14.66 22.46
CA LEU A 241 -0.70 -15.94 23.15
C LEU A 241 -2.01 -16.31 23.89
N ARG A 242 -2.54 -17.50 23.62
CA ARG A 242 -3.79 -18.02 24.26
C ARG A 242 -3.60 -19.43 24.79
N PRO A 243 -3.89 -19.70 26.09
CA PRO A 243 -4.13 -18.68 27.12
C PRO A 243 -2.89 -17.81 27.36
N THR A 244 -3.07 -16.61 27.90
CA THR A 244 -1.90 -15.81 28.31
C THR A 244 -1.15 -16.53 29.43
N LEU A 245 0.16 -16.29 29.54
CA LEU A 245 0.99 -16.90 30.58
C LEU A 245 0.42 -16.63 31.99
N ALA A 246 -0.07 -15.41 32.24
CA ALA A 246 -0.69 -15.05 33.52
C ALA A 246 -1.95 -15.87 33.79
N ALA A 247 -2.86 -16.00 32.80
CA ALA A 247 -4.07 -16.80 32.93
C ALA A 247 -3.76 -18.28 33.14
N TYR A 248 -2.74 -18.81 32.45
CA TYR A 248 -2.30 -20.20 32.64
C TYR A 248 -1.77 -20.44 34.06
N LEU A 249 -0.90 -19.56 34.58
CA LEU A 249 -0.35 -19.69 35.93
C LEU A 249 -1.44 -19.58 37.00
N GLN A 250 -2.42 -18.68 36.83
CA GLN A 250 -3.58 -18.58 37.74
C GLN A 250 -4.48 -19.81 37.71
N ALA A 251 -4.73 -20.37 36.54
CA ALA A 251 -5.58 -21.56 36.43
C ALA A 251 -4.94 -22.81 37.03
N ARG A 252 -3.64 -22.94 37.00
CA ARG A 252 -2.92 -24.12 37.49
C ARG A 252 -2.74 -24.15 39.01
N GLN A 253 -2.83 -23.01 39.71
CA GLN A 253 -2.62 -22.94 41.20
C GLN A 253 -1.37 -23.70 41.64
N ALA A 254 -0.28 -23.59 40.93
CA ALA A 254 0.94 -24.36 41.14
C ALA A 254 1.54 -24.08 42.52
N PRO A 255 2.16 -25.08 43.17
CA PRO A 255 2.83 -24.89 44.45
C PRO A 255 4.02 -23.93 44.31
N LEU A 256 4.35 -23.20 45.38
CA LEU A 256 5.38 -22.18 45.39
C LEU A 256 6.73 -22.63 44.82
N PRO A 257 7.27 -23.84 45.10
CA PRO A 257 8.53 -24.30 44.52
C PRO A 257 8.49 -24.45 42.99
N GLU A 258 7.37 -24.87 42.41
CA GLU A 258 7.22 -24.93 40.94
C GLU A 258 7.16 -23.53 40.33
N LEU A 259 6.48 -22.58 40.97
CA LEU A 259 6.44 -21.19 40.53
C LEU A 259 7.85 -20.57 40.54
N VAL A 260 8.64 -20.79 41.59
CA VAL A 260 10.04 -20.31 41.68
C VAL A 260 10.89 -20.87 40.55
N GLN A 261 10.76 -22.18 40.25
CA GLN A 261 11.46 -22.79 39.11
C GLN A 261 11.03 -22.21 37.77
N ALA A 262 9.71 -21.99 37.58
CA ALA A 262 9.18 -21.40 36.37
C ALA A 262 9.70 -19.97 36.16
N PHE A 263 9.73 -19.15 37.23
CA PHE A 263 10.29 -17.78 37.15
C PHE A 263 11.79 -17.77 36.84
N THR A 264 12.57 -18.68 37.43
CA THR A 264 14.00 -18.80 37.13
C THR A 264 14.24 -19.14 35.64
N ARG A 265 13.45 -20.03 35.07
CA ARG A 265 13.51 -20.38 33.65
C ARG A 265 13.09 -19.22 32.76
N LEU A 266 12.01 -18.51 33.11
CA LEU A 266 11.58 -17.29 32.42
C LEU A 266 12.68 -16.23 32.38
N ASP A 267 13.32 -15.99 33.52
CA ASP A 267 14.41 -15.01 33.60
C ASP A 267 15.57 -15.39 32.67
N THR A 268 15.97 -16.67 32.68
CA THR A 268 17.02 -17.17 31.77
C THR A 268 16.65 -16.95 30.30
N HIS A 269 15.42 -17.26 29.90
CA HIS A 269 14.96 -17.01 28.53
C HIS A 269 14.85 -15.51 28.20
N ALA A 270 14.37 -14.68 29.16
CA ALA A 270 14.30 -13.25 29.00
C ALA A 270 15.67 -12.61 28.78
N GLN A 271 16.69 -13.02 29.53
CA GLN A 271 18.08 -12.59 29.34
C GLN A 271 18.60 -12.97 27.95
N THR A 272 18.29 -14.19 27.48
CA THR A 272 18.66 -14.66 26.15
C THR A 272 17.99 -13.83 25.06
N LEU A 273 16.69 -13.57 25.18
CA LEU A 273 15.92 -12.73 24.25
C LEU A 273 16.46 -11.31 24.24
N GLN A 274 16.77 -10.74 25.39
CA GLN A 274 17.36 -9.41 25.51
C GLN A 274 18.73 -9.34 24.81
N ALA A 275 19.57 -10.35 24.96
CA ALA A 275 20.86 -10.42 24.27
C ALA A 275 20.74 -10.52 22.75
N LEU A 276 19.69 -11.19 22.25
CA LEU A 276 19.40 -11.30 20.81
C LEU A 276 18.83 -10.01 20.23
N LEU A 277 18.03 -9.27 21.00
CA LEU A 277 17.37 -8.03 20.58
C LEU A 277 18.26 -6.80 20.74
N THR A 278 19.35 -6.88 21.55
CA THR A 278 20.31 -5.77 21.63
C THR A 278 21.02 -5.62 20.28
N PRO A 279 20.94 -4.45 19.63
CA PRO A 279 21.62 -4.23 18.36
C PRO A 279 23.12 -4.45 18.54
N ARG A 280 23.67 -5.47 17.91
CA ARG A 280 25.10 -5.56 17.68
C ARG A 280 25.47 -4.33 16.88
N GLY A 281 26.43 -3.53 17.38
CA GLY A 281 26.85 -2.27 16.76
C GLY A 281 27.02 -2.40 15.23
N PRO A 282 26.97 -1.27 14.49
CA PRO A 282 26.92 -1.30 13.04
C PRO A 282 27.98 -2.25 12.48
N PRO A 283 27.63 -3.12 11.49
CA PRO A 283 28.61 -3.99 10.87
C PRO A 283 29.76 -3.12 10.36
N ALA A 284 30.99 -3.56 10.62
CA ALA A 284 32.18 -2.85 10.14
C ALA A 284 31.98 -2.58 8.63
N PRO A 285 32.24 -1.34 8.16
CA PRO A 285 32.04 -0.99 6.76
C PRO A 285 32.81 -2.02 5.92
N PRO A 286 32.20 -2.54 4.81
CA PRO A 286 32.87 -3.50 3.97
C PRO A 286 34.25 -2.94 3.59
N PRO A 287 35.31 -3.76 3.56
CA PRO A 287 36.63 -3.31 3.19
C PRO A 287 36.52 -2.59 1.84
N ARG A 288 36.89 -1.30 1.81
CA ARG A 288 36.91 -0.50 0.58
C ARG A 288 37.68 -1.31 -0.45
N ARG A 289 37.00 -1.75 -1.50
CA ARG A 289 37.68 -2.33 -2.66
C ARG A 289 38.74 -1.31 -3.09
N PRO A 290 40.01 -1.71 -3.22
CA PRO A 290 41.00 -0.81 -3.76
C PRO A 290 40.49 -0.36 -5.12
N THR A 291 40.29 0.93 -5.28
CA THR A 291 40.06 1.54 -6.57
C THR A 291 41.27 1.20 -7.41
N SER A 292 41.12 0.22 -8.31
CA SER A 292 42.11 -0.11 -9.32
C SER A 292 42.40 1.17 -10.08
N LEU A 293 43.65 1.57 -9.96
CA LEU A 293 44.30 2.61 -10.71
C LEU A 293 43.80 2.67 -12.15
N SER A 294 43.39 3.86 -12.54
CA SER A 294 43.31 4.30 -13.92
C SER A 294 44.55 3.81 -14.70
N ALA A 295 44.32 2.87 -15.59
CA ALA A 295 45.27 2.67 -16.69
C ALA A 295 44.92 3.73 -17.75
N GLU A 296 45.70 4.80 -17.79
CA GLU A 296 45.94 5.60 -18.99
C GLU A 296 46.28 4.65 -20.17
N TRP A 297 45.54 4.77 -21.25
CA TRP A 297 46.03 4.86 -22.65
C TRP A 297 44.88 5.39 -23.52
#